data_d459b614d77ca486348bd54fac699a94
#
_entry.id   d459b614d77ca486348bd54fac699a94
#
_cell.length_a   1.000
_cell.length_b   1.000
_cell.length_c   1.000
_cell.angle_alpha   90.00
_cell.angle_beta   90.00
_cell.angle_gamma   90.00
#
_symmetry.space_group_name_H-M   'P 1'
#
loop_
_entity.id
_entity.type
_entity.pdbx_description
1 polymer ?
#
loop_
_entity_poly.entity_id
_entity_poly.type
_entity_poly.pdbx_seq_one_letter_code
_entity_poly.pdbx_strand_id
1 'polypeptide(L)'
;VRTFQDTRIFKRLSVLENVELGIMSTGKHGAEARDQAYRVLELVGVTKYADEIAGNVPLGDERRVGIARAVATDPDFLLMDEPAAGLDEDETSELATTIVAVRDQLQCGVLLVEHDMSVIFQICEAIHVMDSGRTIAEGTPEEIRTNPAVIEAYFGRDHK
;
A
#
# COMPACT_ATOMS: atom_id res chain seq x y z
N VAL A 1 -2.53 -5.53 -10.26
CA VAL A 1 -1.14 -5.05 -10.12
C VAL A 1 -0.61 -5.48 -8.76
N ARG A 2 0.70 -5.70 -8.62
CA ARG A 2 1.36 -6.06 -7.37
C ARG A 2 2.39 -4.99 -7.03
N THR A 3 2.36 -4.49 -5.79
CA THR A 3 3.50 -3.82 -5.17
C THR A 3 4.36 -4.85 -4.45
N PHE A 4 5.64 -4.58 -4.26
CA PHE A 4 6.55 -5.45 -3.53
C PHE A 4 7.01 -4.72 -2.28
N GLN A 5 7.47 -5.44 -1.26
CA GLN A 5 8.09 -4.90 -0.05
C GLN A 5 9.21 -3.89 -0.37
N ASP A 6 9.98 -4.15 -1.45
CA ASP A 6 10.85 -3.15 -2.07
C ASP A 6 10.05 -2.44 -3.18
N THR A 7 9.73 -1.16 -3.01
CA THR A 7 8.84 -0.36 -3.88
C THR A 7 9.24 -0.34 -5.36
N ARG A 8 10.46 -0.79 -5.68
CA ARG A 8 11.05 -0.85 -7.03
C ARG A 8 10.81 0.42 -7.86
N ILE A 9 10.76 1.58 -7.18
CA ILE A 9 10.68 2.87 -7.89
C ILE A 9 11.98 3.14 -8.63
N PHE A 10 11.90 3.94 -9.67
CA PHE A 10 13.08 4.43 -10.38
C PHE A 10 13.70 5.58 -9.61
N LYS A 11 14.63 5.27 -8.70
CA LYS A 11 15.23 6.23 -7.74
C LYS A 11 15.94 7.44 -8.38
N ARG A 12 16.28 7.38 -9.67
CA ARG A 12 16.95 8.45 -10.41
C ARG A 12 15.98 9.33 -11.22
N LEU A 13 14.73 8.96 -11.31
CA LEU A 13 13.67 9.74 -11.92
C LEU A 13 12.95 10.57 -10.86
N SER A 14 12.25 11.63 -11.29
CA SER A 14 11.36 12.36 -10.41
C SER A 14 10.17 11.49 -9.98
N VAL A 15 9.49 11.92 -8.92
CA VAL A 15 8.25 11.28 -8.47
C VAL A 15 7.21 11.28 -9.59
N LEU A 16 7.04 12.40 -10.28
CA LEU A 16 6.12 12.53 -11.41
C LEU A 16 6.46 11.55 -12.54
N GLU A 17 7.74 11.49 -12.96
CA GLU A 17 8.19 10.57 -14.01
C GLU A 17 7.94 9.10 -13.65
N ASN A 18 8.09 8.72 -12.37
CA ASN A 18 7.76 7.37 -11.90
C ASN A 18 6.29 7.01 -12.16
N VAL A 19 5.37 7.94 -11.92
CA VAL A 19 3.94 7.72 -12.13
C VAL A 19 3.57 7.81 -13.61
N GLU A 20 4.13 8.77 -14.35
CA GLU A 20 3.95 8.89 -15.80
C GLU A 20 4.32 7.58 -16.52
N LEU A 21 5.42 6.91 -16.14
CA LEU A 21 5.80 5.61 -16.70
C LEU A 21 4.73 4.53 -16.48
N GLY A 22 4.07 4.53 -15.31
CA GLY A 22 2.94 3.64 -15.05
C GLY A 22 1.80 3.90 -16.03
N ILE A 23 1.43 5.16 -16.22
CA ILE A 23 0.35 5.58 -17.12
C ILE A 23 0.70 5.28 -18.59
N MET A 24 1.93 5.53 -18.99
CA MET A 24 2.38 5.28 -20.37
C MET A 24 2.26 3.80 -20.76
N SER A 25 2.33 2.89 -19.80
CA SER A 25 2.10 1.45 -20.03
C SER A 25 0.66 1.13 -20.46
N THR A 26 -0.29 2.04 -20.23
CA THR A 26 -1.70 1.93 -20.68
C THR A 26 -1.95 2.52 -22.06
N GLY A 27 -0.90 3.06 -22.72
CA GLY A 27 -1.00 3.66 -24.05
C GLY A 27 -1.25 5.18 -24.06
N LYS A 28 -1.34 5.83 -22.90
CA LYS A 28 -1.45 7.29 -22.80
C LYS A 28 -0.07 7.93 -22.79
N HIS A 29 0.06 9.12 -23.39
CA HIS A 29 1.35 9.79 -23.53
C HIS A 29 1.21 11.33 -23.43
N GLY A 30 2.35 12.02 -23.26
CA GLY A 30 2.44 13.48 -23.30
C GLY A 30 1.59 14.15 -22.21
N ALA A 31 0.85 15.19 -22.57
CA ALA A 31 0.08 15.98 -21.60
C ALA A 31 -0.99 15.15 -20.89
N GLU A 32 -1.65 14.22 -21.57
CA GLU A 32 -2.66 13.35 -20.97
C GLU A 32 -2.07 12.47 -19.85
N ALA A 33 -0.91 11.85 -20.10
CA ALA A 33 -0.23 11.05 -19.09
C ALA A 33 0.20 11.91 -17.88
N ARG A 34 0.71 13.11 -18.14
CA ARG A 34 1.15 14.04 -17.12
C ARG A 34 -0.01 14.52 -16.23
N ASP A 35 -1.14 14.92 -16.84
CA ASP A 35 -2.32 15.35 -16.10
C ASP A 35 -2.91 14.22 -15.24
N GLN A 36 -2.89 13.00 -15.75
CA GLN A 36 -3.33 11.84 -14.97
C GLN A 36 -2.33 11.54 -13.84
N ALA A 37 -1.02 11.67 -14.06
CA ALA A 37 -0.02 11.47 -13.03
C ALA A 37 -0.22 12.44 -11.86
N TYR A 38 -0.49 13.72 -12.12
CA TYR A 38 -0.80 14.68 -11.06
C TYR A 38 -2.05 14.30 -10.25
N ARG A 39 -3.12 13.83 -10.89
CA ARG A 39 -4.33 13.35 -10.18
C ARG A 39 -4.02 12.15 -9.28
N VAL A 40 -3.17 11.23 -9.74
CA VAL A 40 -2.75 10.08 -8.93
C VAL A 40 -1.86 10.51 -7.77
N LEU A 41 -0.93 11.45 -7.98
CA LEU A 41 -0.09 12.00 -6.90
C LEU A 41 -0.92 12.75 -5.85
N GLU A 42 -1.99 13.44 -6.26
CA GLU A 42 -2.93 14.08 -5.37
C GLU A 42 -3.70 13.05 -4.53
N LEU A 43 -4.20 11.98 -5.16
CA LEU A 43 -4.90 10.88 -4.49
C LEU A 43 -4.05 10.25 -3.37
N VAL A 44 -2.77 10.03 -3.61
CA VAL A 44 -1.87 9.43 -2.61
C VAL A 44 -1.16 10.47 -1.71
N GLY A 45 -1.43 11.76 -1.88
CA GLY A 45 -0.95 12.84 -1.02
C GLY A 45 0.54 13.20 -1.15
N VAL A 46 1.17 12.93 -2.31
CA VAL A 46 2.61 13.20 -2.52
C VAL A 46 2.90 14.22 -3.62
N THR A 47 1.91 15.01 -4.04
CA THR A 47 2.06 16.04 -5.09
C THR A 47 3.19 17.04 -4.80
N LYS A 48 3.43 17.35 -3.52
CA LYS A 48 4.51 18.25 -3.09
C LYS A 48 5.91 17.80 -3.53
N TYR A 49 6.08 16.51 -3.83
CA TYR A 49 7.33 15.92 -4.27
C TYR A 49 7.39 15.66 -5.79
N ALA A 50 6.41 16.12 -6.57
CA ALA A 50 6.29 15.76 -8.00
C ALA A 50 7.61 15.92 -8.78
N ASP A 51 8.31 17.02 -8.58
CA ASP A 51 9.56 17.35 -9.27
C ASP A 51 10.84 16.87 -8.54
N GLU A 52 10.69 16.29 -7.33
CA GLU A 52 11.82 15.75 -6.57
C GLU A 52 12.28 14.40 -7.13
N ILE A 53 13.58 14.13 -7.02
CA ILE A 53 14.14 12.81 -7.34
C ILE A 53 13.60 11.80 -6.33
N ALA A 54 12.95 10.75 -6.82
CA ALA A 54 12.22 9.79 -6.00
C ALA A 54 13.09 9.08 -4.94
N GLY A 55 14.38 8.93 -5.19
CA GLY A 55 15.32 8.38 -4.20
C GLY A 55 15.64 9.31 -3.03
N ASN A 56 15.17 10.55 -3.03
CA ASN A 56 15.44 11.56 -1.97
C ASN A 56 14.20 11.79 -1.08
N VAL A 57 13.04 11.21 -1.41
CA VAL A 57 11.84 11.39 -0.60
C VAL A 57 11.88 10.50 0.65
N PRO A 58 11.22 10.89 1.76
CA PRO A 58 11.09 10.07 2.96
C PRO A 58 10.49 8.68 2.67
N LEU A 59 10.78 7.69 3.51
CA LEU A 59 10.38 6.29 3.27
C LEU A 59 8.86 6.13 3.14
N GLY A 60 8.08 6.75 4.03
CA GLY A 60 6.61 6.70 3.97
C GLY A 60 6.07 7.29 2.65
N ASP A 61 6.65 8.42 2.20
CA ASP A 61 6.31 9.03 0.91
C ASP A 61 6.78 8.15 -0.27
N GLU A 62 7.96 7.52 -0.18
CA GLU A 62 8.44 6.55 -1.18
C GLU A 62 7.46 5.38 -1.34
N ARG A 63 6.89 4.86 -0.24
CA ARG A 63 5.84 3.82 -0.27
C ARG A 63 4.60 4.32 -1.02
N ARG A 64 4.15 5.55 -0.74
CA ARG A 64 3.00 6.17 -1.43
C ARG A 64 3.27 6.41 -2.93
N VAL A 65 4.50 6.78 -3.32
CA VAL A 65 4.91 6.86 -4.74
C VAL A 65 4.83 5.49 -5.42
N GLY A 66 5.23 4.42 -4.71
CA GLY A 66 5.09 3.04 -5.21
C GLY A 66 3.63 2.65 -5.47
N ILE A 67 2.72 3.02 -4.56
CA ILE A 67 1.28 2.84 -4.72
C ILE A 67 0.78 3.68 -5.91
N ALA A 68 1.15 4.97 -5.99
CA ALA A 68 0.80 5.85 -7.10
C ALA A 68 1.12 5.23 -8.45
N ARG A 69 2.33 4.69 -8.61
CA ARG A 69 2.75 4.02 -9.84
C ARG A 69 1.93 2.76 -10.15
N ALA A 70 1.56 2.00 -9.14
CA ALA A 70 0.74 0.80 -9.30
C ALA A 70 -0.69 1.16 -9.76
N VAL A 71 -1.33 2.12 -9.09
CA VAL A 71 -2.70 2.53 -9.39
C VAL A 71 -2.83 3.39 -10.64
N ALA A 72 -1.72 3.96 -11.12
CA ALA A 72 -1.66 4.69 -12.39
C ALA A 72 -2.08 3.84 -13.60
N THR A 73 -2.06 2.52 -13.47
CA THR A 73 -2.50 1.57 -14.51
C THR A 73 -4.00 1.25 -14.46
N ASP A 74 -4.77 1.90 -13.56
CA ASP A 74 -6.21 1.68 -13.33
C ASP A 74 -6.54 0.19 -13.10
N PRO A 75 -5.99 -0.43 -12.04
CA PRO A 75 -6.11 -1.87 -11.82
C PRO A 75 -7.44 -2.25 -11.15
N ASP A 76 -8.04 -3.38 -11.54
CA ASP A 76 -9.17 -3.98 -10.81
C ASP A 76 -8.77 -4.51 -9.43
N PHE A 77 -7.49 -4.92 -9.26
CA PHE A 77 -6.94 -5.46 -8.01
C PHE A 77 -5.54 -4.93 -7.74
N LEU A 78 -5.31 -4.56 -6.49
CA LEU A 78 -4.01 -4.14 -5.95
C LEU A 78 -3.55 -5.14 -4.89
N LEU A 79 -2.41 -5.79 -5.13
CA LEU A 79 -1.78 -6.71 -4.20
C LEU A 79 -0.61 -6.02 -3.53
N MET A 80 -0.61 -5.94 -2.21
CA MET A 80 0.45 -5.31 -1.41
C MET A 80 1.07 -6.33 -0.47
N ASP A 81 2.40 -6.31 -0.43
CA ASP A 81 3.21 -7.23 0.36
C ASP A 81 4.05 -6.42 1.34
N GLU A 82 3.68 -6.44 2.61
CA GLU A 82 4.27 -5.69 3.73
C GLU A 82 4.54 -4.20 3.42
N PRO A 83 3.53 -3.43 2.96
CA PRO A 83 3.77 -2.04 2.57
C PRO A 83 4.18 -1.13 3.72
N ALA A 84 3.83 -1.47 4.97
CA ALA A 84 4.17 -0.69 6.16
C ALA A 84 5.55 -1.04 6.76
N ALA A 85 6.27 -2.02 6.19
CA ALA A 85 7.57 -2.43 6.74
C ALA A 85 8.58 -1.28 6.83
N GLY A 86 9.08 -1.02 8.05
CA GLY A 86 10.08 0.02 8.33
C GLY A 86 9.54 1.43 8.53
N LEU A 87 8.22 1.62 8.52
CA LEU A 87 7.55 2.88 8.82
C LEU A 87 7.36 3.04 10.34
N ASP A 88 7.31 4.28 10.80
CA ASP A 88 6.85 4.59 12.14
C ASP A 88 5.30 4.58 12.25
N GLU A 89 4.75 4.83 13.45
CA GLU A 89 3.30 4.79 13.68
C GLU A 89 2.54 5.85 12.87
N ASP A 90 3.08 7.06 12.75
CA ASP A 90 2.44 8.16 12.01
C ASP A 90 2.46 7.86 10.50
N GLU A 91 3.62 7.47 9.95
CA GLU A 91 3.77 7.06 8.56
C GLU A 91 2.87 5.86 8.19
N THR A 92 2.75 4.89 9.11
CA THR A 92 1.89 3.71 8.98
C THR A 92 0.42 4.11 8.90
N SER A 93 -0.04 5.01 9.77
CA SER A 93 -1.41 5.53 9.77
C SER A 93 -1.73 6.32 8.49
N GLU A 94 -0.79 7.15 8.02
CA GLU A 94 -0.93 7.87 6.75
C GLU A 94 -1.00 6.93 5.55
N LEU A 95 -0.18 5.87 5.55
CA LEU A 95 -0.21 4.84 4.50
C LEU A 95 -1.55 4.10 4.49
N ALA A 96 -2.06 3.69 5.66
CA ALA A 96 -3.35 3.03 5.80
C ALA A 96 -4.49 3.91 5.26
N THR A 97 -4.48 5.20 5.60
CA THR A 97 -5.44 6.19 5.07
C THR A 97 -5.36 6.30 3.54
N THR A 98 -4.14 6.30 2.99
CA THR A 98 -3.90 6.34 1.54
C THR A 98 -4.46 5.09 0.85
N ILE A 99 -4.27 3.90 1.42
CA ILE A 99 -4.77 2.64 0.86
C ILE A 99 -6.31 2.65 0.80
N VAL A 100 -6.98 3.11 1.87
CA VAL A 100 -8.44 3.25 1.91
C VAL A 100 -8.92 4.24 0.84
N ALA A 101 -8.29 5.42 0.73
CA ALA A 101 -8.65 6.42 -0.28
C ALA A 101 -8.51 5.88 -1.71
N VAL A 102 -7.43 5.15 -2.00
CA VAL A 102 -7.20 4.49 -3.29
C VAL A 102 -8.28 3.45 -3.59
N ARG A 103 -8.57 2.55 -2.63
CA ARG A 103 -9.62 1.52 -2.76
C ARG A 103 -10.96 2.16 -3.11
N ASP A 104 -11.35 3.17 -2.35
CA ASP A 104 -12.67 3.79 -2.45
C ASP A 104 -12.81 4.63 -3.73
N GLN A 105 -11.78 5.36 -4.13
CA GLN A 105 -11.83 6.19 -5.33
C GLN A 105 -11.74 5.38 -6.62
N LEU A 106 -10.92 4.32 -6.65
CA LEU A 106 -10.77 3.47 -7.83
C LEU A 106 -11.73 2.28 -7.84
N GLN A 107 -12.47 2.04 -6.73
CA GLN A 107 -13.35 0.87 -6.57
C GLN A 107 -12.62 -0.44 -6.89
N CYS A 108 -11.33 -0.54 -6.55
CA CYS A 108 -10.51 -1.71 -6.79
C CYS A 108 -10.46 -2.63 -5.56
N GLY A 109 -10.32 -3.93 -5.79
CA GLY A 109 -10.05 -4.89 -4.74
C GLY A 109 -8.62 -4.72 -4.20
N VAL A 110 -8.44 -4.78 -2.87
CA VAL A 110 -7.12 -4.73 -2.24
C VAL A 110 -6.85 -6.04 -1.50
N LEU A 111 -5.76 -6.71 -1.84
CA LEU A 111 -5.22 -7.83 -1.07
C LEU A 111 -3.93 -7.37 -0.39
N LEU A 112 -3.93 -7.40 0.93
CA LEU A 112 -2.82 -6.97 1.76
C LEU A 112 -2.21 -8.19 2.48
N VAL A 113 -0.91 -8.36 2.39
CA VAL A 113 -0.13 -9.25 3.27
C VAL A 113 0.61 -8.36 4.24
N GLU A 114 0.34 -8.52 5.51
CA GLU A 114 0.91 -7.71 6.60
C GLU A 114 1.03 -8.52 7.90
N HIS A 115 1.91 -8.11 8.76
CA HIS A 115 2.06 -8.62 10.11
C HIS A 115 1.79 -7.56 11.19
N ASP A 116 1.63 -6.29 10.79
CA ASP A 116 1.21 -5.21 11.68
C ASP A 116 -0.32 -5.23 11.82
N MET A 117 -0.78 -5.68 13.00
CA MET A 117 -2.21 -5.81 13.29
C MET A 117 -2.92 -4.45 13.31
N SER A 118 -2.22 -3.34 13.58
CA SER A 118 -2.82 -1.99 13.58
C SER A 118 -3.28 -1.60 12.19
N VAL A 119 -2.46 -1.84 11.18
CA VAL A 119 -2.80 -1.62 9.76
C VAL A 119 -3.94 -2.52 9.33
N ILE A 120 -3.83 -3.83 9.64
CA ILE A 120 -4.83 -4.83 9.26
C ILE A 120 -6.20 -4.46 9.80
N PHE A 121 -6.30 -4.13 11.09
CA PHE A 121 -7.59 -3.78 11.72
C PHE A 121 -8.15 -2.44 11.27
N GLN A 122 -7.31 -1.55 10.75
CA GLN A 122 -7.75 -0.25 10.25
C GLN A 122 -8.39 -0.32 8.86
N ILE A 123 -7.88 -1.21 7.97
CA ILE A 123 -8.23 -1.17 6.55
C ILE A 123 -8.92 -2.42 6.00
N CYS A 124 -8.76 -3.58 6.65
CA CYS A 124 -9.29 -4.84 6.13
C CYS A 124 -10.76 -5.05 6.55
N GLU A 125 -11.58 -5.50 5.63
CA GLU A 125 -12.97 -5.92 5.88
C GLU A 125 -13.06 -7.42 6.21
N ALA A 126 -12.12 -8.20 5.68
CA ALA A 126 -11.97 -9.63 5.95
C ALA A 126 -10.49 -9.97 6.14
N ILE A 127 -10.19 -10.84 7.08
CA ILE A 127 -8.83 -11.21 7.46
C ILE A 127 -8.69 -12.73 7.42
N HIS A 128 -7.62 -13.18 6.77
CA HIS A 128 -7.20 -14.56 6.74
C HIS A 128 -5.86 -14.70 7.47
N VAL A 129 -5.87 -15.37 8.62
CA VAL A 129 -4.69 -15.49 9.48
C VAL A 129 -3.99 -16.82 9.23
N MET A 130 -2.68 -16.72 8.98
CA MET A 130 -1.84 -17.88 8.72
C MET A 130 -0.71 -18.00 9.77
N ASP A 131 -0.44 -19.20 10.22
CA ASP A 131 0.77 -19.55 10.97
C ASP A 131 1.42 -20.79 10.35
N SER A 132 2.72 -20.72 10.10
CA SER A 132 3.53 -21.83 9.56
C SER A 132 2.90 -22.49 8.31
N GLY A 133 2.33 -21.66 7.41
CA GLY A 133 1.73 -22.12 6.16
C GLY A 133 0.33 -22.74 6.31
N ARG A 134 -0.28 -22.63 7.47
CA ARG A 134 -1.64 -23.13 7.76
C ARG A 134 -2.56 -21.99 8.16
N THR A 135 -3.79 -22.04 7.68
CA THR A 135 -4.84 -21.14 8.15
C THR A 135 -5.19 -21.48 9.59
N ILE A 136 -5.18 -20.46 10.47
CA ILE A 136 -5.57 -20.61 11.87
C ILE A 136 -6.87 -19.88 12.20
N ALA A 137 -7.24 -18.86 11.42
CA ALA A 137 -8.51 -18.15 11.54
C ALA A 137 -8.87 -17.42 10.24
N GLU A 138 -10.16 -17.20 10.03
CA GLU A 138 -10.74 -16.34 9.00
C GLU A 138 -11.95 -15.60 9.61
N GLY A 139 -12.12 -14.32 9.25
CA GLY A 139 -13.27 -13.55 9.74
C GLY A 139 -13.09 -12.05 9.59
N THR A 140 -14.00 -11.31 10.21
CA THR A 140 -13.95 -9.85 10.32
C THR A 140 -12.88 -9.41 11.33
N PRO A 141 -12.45 -8.14 11.30
CA PRO A 141 -11.51 -7.60 12.29
C PRO A 141 -11.94 -7.87 13.75
N GLU A 142 -13.22 -7.77 14.06
CA GLU A 142 -13.77 -8.00 15.40
C GLU A 142 -13.63 -9.47 15.84
N GLU A 143 -13.92 -10.40 14.93
CA GLU A 143 -13.79 -11.84 15.18
C GLU A 143 -12.33 -12.24 15.37
N ILE A 144 -11.44 -11.72 14.53
CA ILE A 144 -10.00 -12.01 14.58
C ILE A 144 -9.36 -11.47 15.85
N ARG A 145 -9.73 -10.26 16.27
CA ARG A 145 -9.20 -9.61 17.49
C ARG A 145 -9.45 -10.42 18.75
N THR A 146 -10.54 -11.16 18.79
CA THR A 146 -10.96 -11.95 19.97
C THR A 146 -10.70 -13.45 19.81
N ASN A 147 -10.13 -13.88 18.69
CA ASN A 147 -9.89 -15.29 18.41
C ASN A 147 -8.73 -15.84 19.25
N PRO A 148 -8.95 -16.88 20.09
CA PRO A 148 -7.91 -17.42 20.98
C PRO A 148 -6.68 -17.97 20.25
N ALA A 149 -6.86 -18.58 19.07
CA ALA A 149 -5.75 -19.12 18.30
C ALA A 149 -4.85 -17.99 17.73
N VAL A 150 -5.44 -16.85 17.36
CA VAL A 150 -4.70 -15.67 16.89
C VAL A 150 -3.97 -15.02 18.06
N ILE A 151 -4.65 -14.88 19.22
CA ILE A 151 -4.04 -14.33 20.43
C ILE A 151 -2.83 -15.17 20.85
N GLU A 152 -2.95 -16.49 20.85
CA GLU A 152 -1.85 -17.40 21.20
C GLU A 152 -0.68 -17.30 20.20
N ALA A 153 -0.97 -17.25 18.90
CA ALA A 153 0.04 -17.20 17.84
C ALA A 153 0.84 -15.89 17.81
N TYR A 154 0.19 -14.76 18.02
CA TYR A 154 0.78 -13.42 17.87
C TYR A 154 1.15 -12.75 19.18
N PHE A 155 0.37 -12.96 20.25
CA PHE A 155 0.57 -12.31 21.54
C PHE A 155 1.00 -13.25 22.65
N GLY A 156 0.87 -14.58 22.48
CA GLY A 156 1.23 -15.58 23.50
C GLY A 156 2.71 -16.01 23.51
N ARG A 157 3.50 -15.63 22.50
CA ARG A 157 4.92 -16.03 22.40
C ARG A 157 5.91 -15.10 23.12
N ASP A 158 5.47 -13.93 23.58
CA ASP A 158 6.32 -12.94 24.27
C ASP A 158 6.49 -13.16 25.79
N HIS A 159 6.02 -14.29 26.32
CA HIS A 159 6.11 -14.63 27.76
C HIS A 159 6.89 -15.94 28.03
N LYS A 160 8.00 -16.18 27.28
CA LYS A 160 8.98 -17.21 27.72
C LYS A 160 10.39 -16.73 27.54
#